data_c58c5122cb652eae1a57d9a2a4b1c3d9
#
_entry.id   c58c5122cb652eae1a57d9a2a4b1c3d9
#
_cell.length_a   1.000
_cell.length_b   1.000
_cell.length_c   1.000
_cell.angle_alpha   90.00
_cell.angle_beta   90.00
_cell.angle_gamma   90.00
#
_symmetry.space_group_name_H-M   'P 1'
#
loop_
_entity.id
_entity.type
_entity.pdbx_description
1 polymer ?
#
loop_
_entity_poly.entity_id
_entity_poly.type
_entity_poly.pdbx_seq_one_letter_code
_entity_poly.pdbx_strand_id
1 'polypeptide(L)'
;MPSLVGLLSLTAVVSAQGLSFDPREATISSTHHSLYTGLTTCREVVSSFLSRIEALNNHTNAIISLNPHALAAADTCDAQLQSNNGSFGALFCIPTLLKDNYDTAELPTTGGNLALKNSRPSLDAPVVTALKKAGAIIMGKANLHELALEGLSVSSVGGQTINPYDFTRTPGGSSGGTGASIAASFSVFGTGSDTVNSLRSPASANSLFSCRPTRGLISRKGIIPISYTQDVIGPIARSVEDVATALTIMSSIGYDAADNATALAPPGIQGTDYTTSLKQGSLKGLRIGLLEGFFNRTASSETTPVNQAMANITAKLRRAGVTIVPITESLYNASAISAQLDTQRYEYRQEMDAYLQRPSLKGQHPETLKKLYATPPGDFLVIPSQYEYVTTSLVSSTSNATYAAVQAGIQNLTLALRSTFAANKLDAMIYPEQKNLVVPIGSASQSGRNGILAALTGTPVVTIPIGFSPASATAPEGVPVGMELLGLPFTEAMLLQVAYQIEASGRVRKTPKFAQQVVGVKQYEAVPSMRPNAANIPNAYPLGVL
;
A
#
# COMPACT_ATOMS: atom_id res chain seq x y z
N MET A 1 45.28 46.88 -53.09
CA MET A 1 45.47 46.04 -51.92
C MET A 1 44.21 46.12 -51.09
N PRO A 2 43.36 45.09 -51.09
CA PRO A 2 42.24 45.02 -50.12
C PRO A 2 42.60 44.13 -48.92
N SER A 3 42.30 44.65 -47.77
CA SER A 3 42.47 44.01 -46.46
C SER A 3 41.37 42.96 -46.25
N LEU A 4 41.81 41.72 -45.90
CA LEU A 4 40.95 40.66 -45.39
C LEU A 4 40.52 41.01 -43.96
N VAL A 5 39.19 41.11 -43.75
CA VAL A 5 38.59 41.11 -42.40
C VAL A 5 38.15 39.69 -42.12
N GLY A 6 38.81 39.05 -41.18
CA GLY A 6 38.45 37.71 -40.69
C GLY A 6 37.22 37.80 -39.79
N LEU A 7 36.11 37.15 -40.18
CA LEU A 7 34.98 36.87 -39.29
C LEU A 7 35.34 35.70 -38.36
N LEU A 8 35.58 36.01 -37.09
CA LEU A 8 35.53 34.98 -36.01
C LEU A 8 34.06 34.69 -35.68
N SER A 9 33.60 33.54 -36.09
CA SER A 9 32.32 32.99 -35.60
C SER A 9 32.51 32.44 -34.19
N LEU A 10 32.05 33.18 -33.18
CA LEU A 10 31.89 32.66 -31.83
C LEU A 10 30.64 31.72 -31.84
N THR A 11 30.90 30.43 -31.90
CA THR A 11 29.88 29.44 -31.53
C THR A 11 29.73 29.45 -30.00
N ALA A 12 28.72 30.16 -29.53
CA ALA A 12 28.27 30.03 -28.13
C ALA A 12 27.75 28.61 -27.91
N VAL A 13 28.54 27.80 -27.24
CA VAL A 13 28.04 26.54 -26.65
C VAL A 13 27.11 26.95 -25.52
N VAL A 14 25.82 27.06 -25.82
CA VAL A 14 24.80 27.09 -24.79
C VAL A 14 24.80 25.68 -24.17
N SER A 15 25.45 25.53 -23.03
CA SER A 15 25.24 24.38 -22.17
C SER A 15 23.77 24.45 -21.73
N ALA A 16 22.91 23.68 -22.39
CA ALA A 16 21.60 23.37 -21.87
C ALA A 16 21.82 22.69 -20.52
N GLN A 17 21.64 23.43 -19.42
CA GLN A 17 21.37 22.81 -18.13
C GLN A 17 20.07 22.05 -18.34
N GLY A 18 20.19 20.75 -18.67
CA GLY A 18 19.07 19.87 -18.84
C GLY A 18 18.20 19.95 -17.59
N LEU A 19 16.93 20.18 -17.76
CA LEU A 19 15.93 20.07 -16.70
C LEU A 19 16.02 18.62 -16.20
N SER A 20 16.73 18.40 -15.08
CA SER A 20 16.84 17.09 -14.47
C SER A 20 15.45 16.65 -13.99
N PHE A 21 15.11 15.36 -14.17
CA PHE A 21 13.85 14.79 -13.73
C PHE A 21 13.62 15.07 -12.24
N ASP A 22 12.45 15.61 -11.90
CA ASP A 22 12.05 15.83 -10.50
C ASP A 22 11.21 14.64 -10.00
N PRO A 23 11.72 13.84 -9.04
CA PRO A 23 11.00 12.69 -8.50
C PRO A 23 9.85 13.08 -7.55
N ARG A 24 9.78 14.37 -7.12
CA ARG A 24 8.73 14.82 -6.20
C ARG A 24 7.37 14.77 -6.87
N GLU A 25 6.43 14.06 -6.23
CA GLU A 25 5.07 13.86 -6.73
C GLU A 25 5.01 13.28 -8.17
N ALA A 26 6.11 12.67 -8.67
CA ALA A 26 6.12 12.05 -9.99
C ALA A 26 5.07 10.93 -10.09
N THR A 27 4.37 10.87 -11.21
CA THR A 27 3.39 9.86 -11.56
C THR A 27 3.92 8.95 -12.66
N ILE A 28 3.25 7.84 -12.96
CA ILE A 28 3.56 7.01 -14.12
C ILE A 28 3.54 7.88 -15.40
N SER A 29 2.49 8.66 -15.58
CA SER A 29 2.30 9.52 -16.74
C SER A 29 3.40 10.58 -16.87
N SER A 30 3.77 11.30 -15.78
CA SER A 30 4.81 12.33 -15.84
C SER A 30 6.20 11.73 -16.07
N THR A 31 6.48 10.55 -15.52
CA THR A 31 7.74 9.83 -15.73
C THR A 31 7.86 9.39 -17.19
N HIS A 32 6.83 8.79 -17.75
CA HIS A 32 6.78 8.41 -19.17
C HIS A 32 6.90 9.62 -20.10
N HIS A 33 6.24 10.74 -19.77
CA HIS A 33 6.38 11.97 -20.55
C HIS A 33 7.85 12.41 -20.61
N SER A 34 8.54 12.47 -19.47
CA SER A 34 9.94 12.89 -19.42
C SER A 34 10.88 11.93 -20.17
N LEU A 35 10.62 10.61 -20.07
CA LEU A 35 11.40 9.59 -20.79
C LEU A 35 11.19 9.67 -22.31
N TYR A 36 9.94 9.67 -22.78
CA TYR A 36 9.62 9.59 -24.21
C TYR A 36 9.87 10.89 -24.95
N THR A 37 9.97 12.01 -24.24
CA THR A 37 10.41 13.30 -24.82
C THR A 37 11.93 13.53 -24.74
N GLY A 38 12.69 12.57 -24.17
CA GLY A 38 14.15 12.66 -24.06
C GLY A 38 14.64 13.68 -23.03
N LEU A 39 13.78 14.12 -22.10
CA LEU A 39 14.16 15.04 -21.00
C LEU A 39 14.97 14.33 -19.92
N THR A 40 14.93 13.01 -19.86
CA THR A 40 15.66 12.19 -18.88
C THR A 40 15.91 10.78 -19.43
N THR A 41 16.78 10.03 -18.78
CA THR A 41 16.99 8.60 -19.01
C THR A 41 16.38 7.78 -17.87
N CYS A 42 16.17 6.48 -18.08
CA CYS A 42 15.70 5.60 -17.02
C CYS A 42 16.71 5.53 -15.87
N ARG A 43 18.01 5.53 -16.18
CA ARG A 43 19.07 5.60 -15.18
C ARG A 43 18.99 6.87 -14.32
N GLU A 44 18.72 8.02 -14.92
CA GLU A 44 18.55 9.29 -14.19
C GLU A 44 17.28 9.28 -13.33
N VAL A 45 16.18 8.72 -13.83
CA VAL A 45 14.95 8.53 -13.03
C VAL A 45 15.26 7.70 -11.79
N VAL A 46 15.86 6.52 -11.92
CA VAL A 46 16.22 5.65 -10.79
C VAL A 46 17.20 6.36 -9.84
N SER A 47 18.23 7.02 -10.38
CA SER A 47 19.23 7.75 -9.59
C SER A 47 18.61 8.89 -8.79
N SER A 48 17.61 9.58 -9.33
CA SER A 48 16.89 10.66 -8.64
C SER A 48 16.11 10.14 -7.42
N PHE A 49 15.47 8.98 -7.54
CA PHE A 49 14.79 8.34 -6.41
C PHE A 49 15.80 7.79 -5.39
N LEU A 50 16.90 7.17 -5.82
CA LEU A 50 17.96 6.72 -4.92
C LEU A 50 18.57 7.88 -4.12
N SER A 51 18.84 9.01 -4.77
CA SER A 51 19.36 10.22 -4.10
C SER A 51 18.39 10.72 -3.03
N ARG A 52 17.10 10.69 -3.34
CA ARG A 52 16.04 11.08 -2.42
C ARG A 52 15.93 10.15 -1.22
N ILE A 53 15.97 8.84 -1.46
CA ILE A 53 15.97 7.82 -0.41
C ILE A 53 17.19 8.00 0.51
N GLU A 54 18.38 8.16 -0.06
CA GLU A 54 19.62 8.34 0.71
C GLU A 54 19.59 9.61 1.59
N ALA A 55 19.01 10.69 1.07
CA ALA A 55 18.93 11.95 1.80
C ALA A 55 17.84 11.98 2.89
N LEU A 56 16.72 11.29 2.69
CA LEU A 56 15.50 11.54 3.47
C LEU A 56 14.95 10.32 4.23
N ASN A 57 15.37 9.09 3.91
CA ASN A 57 14.81 7.90 4.57
C ASN A 57 15.12 7.83 6.08
N ASN A 58 16.17 8.51 6.55
CA ASN A 58 16.48 8.62 7.97
C ASN A 58 15.35 9.29 8.79
N HIS A 59 14.51 10.12 8.17
CA HIS A 59 13.34 10.73 8.83
C HIS A 59 12.17 9.77 8.98
N THR A 60 12.03 8.80 8.07
CA THR A 60 10.85 7.92 8.02
C THR A 60 11.15 6.49 8.36
N ASN A 61 12.40 6.03 8.19
CA ASN A 61 12.81 4.64 8.36
C ASN A 61 11.90 3.65 7.60
N ALA A 62 11.54 4.04 6.36
CA ALA A 62 10.49 3.40 5.60
C ALA A 62 10.98 2.24 4.71
N ILE A 63 12.30 2.10 4.49
CA ILE A 63 12.90 1.12 3.59
C ILE A 63 13.81 0.17 4.37
N ILE A 64 13.64 -1.13 4.17
CA ILE A 64 14.49 -2.17 4.77
C ILE A 64 15.75 -2.42 3.93
N SER A 65 15.58 -2.55 2.60
CA SER A 65 16.69 -2.83 1.69
C SER A 65 16.44 -2.26 0.30
N LEU A 66 17.52 -1.88 -0.38
CA LEU A 66 17.49 -1.50 -1.80
C LEU A 66 17.89 -2.68 -2.68
N ASN A 67 17.36 -2.72 -3.91
CA ASN A 67 17.70 -3.73 -4.89
C ASN A 67 19.04 -3.37 -5.57
N PRO A 68 20.09 -4.16 -5.40
CA PRO A 68 21.40 -3.88 -6.03
C PRO A 68 21.35 -3.89 -7.55
N HIS A 69 20.31 -4.48 -8.15
CA HIS A 69 20.14 -4.59 -9.60
C HIS A 69 19.30 -3.46 -10.22
N ALA A 70 18.78 -2.49 -9.41
CA ALA A 70 17.87 -1.45 -9.91
C ALA A 70 18.50 -0.58 -11.01
N LEU A 71 19.79 -0.20 -10.86
CA LEU A 71 20.50 0.58 -11.90
C LEU A 71 20.72 -0.22 -13.17
N ALA A 72 21.11 -1.49 -13.07
CA ALA A 72 21.30 -2.36 -14.24
C ALA A 72 19.97 -2.60 -15.00
N ALA A 73 18.86 -2.70 -14.26
CA ALA A 73 17.54 -2.77 -14.87
C ALA A 73 17.18 -1.45 -15.61
N ALA A 74 17.56 -0.30 -15.05
CA ALA A 74 17.37 1.00 -15.70
C ALA A 74 18.22 1.13 -16.98
N ASP A 75 19.48 0.69 -16.95
CA ASP A 75 20.36 0.66 -18.13
C ASP A 75 19.76 -0.22 -19.25
N THR A 76 19.13 -1.33 -18.87
CA THR A 76 18.42 -2.20 -19.83
C THR A 76 17.24 -1.46 -20.48
N CYS A 77 16.48 -0.70 -19.70
CA CYS A 77 15.39 0.14 -20.24
C CYS A 77 15.93 1.22 -21.18
N ASP A 78 17.03 1.90 -20.82
CA ASP A 78 17.65 2.91 -21.69
C ASP A 78 18.12 2.33 -23.01
N ALA A 79 18.75 1.13 -23.00
CA ALA A 79 19.14 0.42 -24.22
C ALA A 79 17.93 0.04 -25.09
N GLN A 80 16.82 -0.35 -24.49
CA GLN A 80 15.56 -0.63 -25.20
C GLN A 80 14.97 0.63 -25.85
N LEU A 81 14.97 1.76 -25.15
CA LEU A 81 14.53 3.07 -25.71
C LEU A 81 15.38 3.48 -26.92
N GLN A 82 16.71 3.35 -26.83
CA GLN A 82 17.62 3.70 -27.91
C GLN A 82 17.47 2.82 -29.16
N SER A 83 17.16 1.53 -28.95
CA SER A 83 16.97 0.59 -30.07
C SER A 83 15.67 0.85 -30.84
N ASN A 84 14.77 1.66 -30.33
CA ASN A 84 13.45 1.99 -30.88
C ASN A 84 12.61 0.74 -31.26
N ASN A 85 12.91 -0.40 -30.66
CA ASN A 85 12.31 -1.70 -30.94
C ASN A 85 11.20 -2.02 -29.95
N GLY A 86 9.96 -1.61 -30.24
CA GLY A 86 8.81 -2.23 -29.64
C GLY A 86 7.84 -1.35 -28.87
N SER A 87 6.73 -1.95 -28.48
CA SER A 87 5.76 -1.41 -27.55
C SER A 87 6.28 -1.57 -26.12
N PHE A 88 6.41 -0.49 -25.38
CA PHE A 88 6.82 -0.53 -23.97
C PHE A 88 5.63 -0.87 -23.06
N GLY A 89 5.89 -1.64 -22.00
CA GLY A 89 4.88 -1.98 -21.01
C GLY A 89 4.37 -0.75 -20.24
N ALA A 90 3.16 -0.84 -19.69
CA ALA A 90 2.52 0.27 -18.97
C ALA A 90 3.29 0.76 -17.73
N LEU A 91 4.26 -0.02 -17.24
CA LEU A 91 5.14 0.33 -16.12
C LEU A 91 6.61 0.47 -16.55
N PHE A 92 6.87 0.64 -17.84
CA PHE A 92 8.24 0.75 -18.35
C PHE A 92 9.03 1.84 -17.64
N CYS A 93 10.17 1.44 -17.05
CA CYS A 93 11.02 2.33 -16.25
C CYS A 93 10.32 2.99 -15.05
N ILE A 94 9.29 2.39 -14.48
CA ILE A 94 8.61 2.97 -13.31
C ILE A 94 9.20 2.39 -12.01
N PRO A 95 9.89 3.22 -11.20
CA PRO A 95 10.39 2.82 -9.90
C PRO A 95 9.25 2.39 -8.97
N THR A 96 9.39 1.18 -8.39
CA THR A 96 8.36 0.52 -7.58
C THR A 96 8.97 -0.05 -6.32
N LEU A 97 8.36 0.16 -5.16
CA LEU A 97 8.73 -0.46 -3.88
C LEU A 97 7.78 -1.61 -3.55
N LEU A 98 8.35 -2.73 -3.09
CA LEU A 98 7.58 -3.87 -2.62
C LEU A 98 7.54 -3.89 -1.09
N LYS A 99 6.38 -4.14 -0.49
CA LYS A 99 6.31 -4.49 0.93
C LYS A 99 7.15 -5.72 1.20
N ASP A 100 7.87 -5.78 2.32
CA ASP A 100 8.83 -6.87 2.57
C ASP A 100 8.19 -8.23 2.93
N ASN A 101 6.93 -8.40 2.64
CA ASN A 101 6.27 -9.71 2.64
C ASN A 101 6.01 -10.27 1.23
N TYR A 102 6.51 -9.61 0.17
CA TYR A 102 6.45 -10.09 -1.22
C TYR A 102 7.73 -10.83 -1.57
N ASP A 103 7.61 -12.05 -2.05
CA ASP A 103 8.75 -12.84 -2.51
C ASP A 103 9.42 -12.23 -3.73
N THR A 104 10.74 -12.18 -3.65
CA THR A 104 11.61 -11.82 -4.76
C THR A 104 12.80 -12.77 -4.80
N ALA A 105 13.18 -13.23 -5.98
CA ALA A 105 14.36 -14.07 -6.17
C ALA A 105 15.67 -13.30 -5.90
N GLU A 106 15.66 -11.98 -6.03
CA GLU A 106 16.84 -11.11 -5.92
C GLU A 106 17.11 -10.62 -4.50
N LEU A 107 16.07 -10.50 -3.66
CA LEU A 107 16.16 -9.95 -2.31
C LEU A 107 15.58 -10.92 -1.28
N PRO A 108 16.02 -10.82 -0.02
CA PRO A 108 15.34 -11.52 1.07
C PRO A 108 13.88 -11.11 1.17
N THR A 109 13.06 -12.03 1.69
CA THR A 109 11.69 -11.71 2.12
C THR A 109 11.59 -12.04 3.59
N THR A 110 11.63 -10.99 4.42
CA THR A 110 11.77 -11.19 5.88
C THR A 110 10.46 -10.97 6.64
N GLY A 111 9.47 -10.31 6.02
CA GLY A 111 8.29 -9.87 6.77
C GLY A 111 8.63 -8.93 7.93
N GLY A 112 9.81 -8.29 7.89
CA GLY A 112 10.33 -7.49 8.98
C GLY A 112 10.86 -8.27 10.18
N ASN A 113 10.93 -9.60 10.11
CA ASN A 113 11.26 -10.49 11.23
C ASN A 113 12.72 -10.97 11.16
N LEU A 114 13.48 -10.78 12.24
CA LEU A 114 14.91 -11.14 12.32
C LEU A 114 15.15 -12.64 12.12
N ALA A 115 14.24 -13.52 12.56
CA ALA A 115 14.37 -14.96 12.34
C ALA A 115 14.26 -15.34 10.85
N LEU A 116 13.69 -14.44 10.01
CA LEU A 116 13.58 -14.60 8.56
C LEU A 116 14.61 -13.79 7.77
N LYS A 117 15.58 -13.12 8.40
CA LYS A 117 16.58 -12.28 7.72
C LYS A 117 17.38 -12.99 6.63
N ASN A 118 17.54 -14.30 6.75
CA ASN A 118 18.23 -15.15 5.79
C ASN A 118 17.29 -15.94 4.86
N SER A 119 15.98 -15.68 4.95
CA SER A 119 14.98 -16.28 4.06
C SER A 119 15.20 -15.78 2.62
N ARG A 120 15.30 -16.70 1.68
CA ARG A 120 15.60 -16.43 0.27
C ARG A 120 14.62 -17.19 -0.62
N PRO A 121 13.57 -16.55 -1.11
CA PRO A 121 12.74 -17.16 -2.14
C PRO A 121 13.58 -17.41 -3.40
N SER A 122 13.40 -18.57 -4.02
CA SER A 122 14.07 -18.88 -5.29
C SER A 122 13.28 -18.41 -6.52
N LEU A 123 12.07 -17.91 -6.30
CA LEU A 123 11.16 -17.40 -7.33
C LEU A 123 10.52 -16.09 -6.85
N ASP A 124 10.27 -15.20 -7.78
CA ASP A 124 9.40 -14.05 -7.56
C ASP A 124 7.96 -14.51 -7.32
N ALA A 125 7.22 -13.79 -6.51
CA ALA A 125 5.77 -13.92 -6.48
C ALA A 125 5.19 -13.63 -7.88
N PRO A 126 4.10 -14.29 -8.32
CA PRO A 126 3.52 -14.06 -9.65
C PRO A 126 3.24 -12.57 -9.93
N VAL A 127 2.77 -11.83 -8.92
CA VAL A 127 2.55 -10.38 -9.04
C VAL A 127 3.84 -9.60 -9.28
N VAL A 128 4.95 -9.99 -8.67
CA VAL A 128 6.26 -9.34 -8.90
C VAL A 128 6.75 -9.63 -10.31
N THR A 129 6.56 -10.86 -10.78
CA THR A 129 6.85 -11.26 -12.17
C THR A 129 6.03 -10.43 -13.16
N ALA A 130 4.72 -10.22 -12.89
CA ALA A 130 3.85 -9.40 -13.74
C ALA A 130 4.30 -7.92 -13.78
N LEU A 131 4.66 -7.35 -12.63
CA LEU A 131 5.18 -5.98 -12.53
C LEU A 131 6.49 -5.82 -13.32
N LYS A 132 7.46 -6.72 -13.15
CA LYS A 132 8.72 -6.72 -13.90
C LYS A 132 8.49 -6.87 -15.41
N LYS A 133 7.58 -7.79 -15.81
CA LYS A 133 7.21 -7.98 -17.22
C LYS A 133 6.59 -6.73 -17.85
N ALA A 134 5.86 -5.93 -17.07
CA ALA A 134 5.32 -4.65 -17.50
C ALA A 134 6.36 -3.52 -17.52
N GLY A 135 7.62 -3.78 -17.12
CA GLY A 135 8.75 -2.86 -17.15
C GLY A 135 9.00 -2.10 -15.84
N ALA A 136 8.36 -2.47 -14.72
CA ALA A 136 8.61 -1.85 -13.43
C ALA A 136 10.04 -2.12 -12.93
N ILE A 137 10.70 -1.10 -12.40
CA ILE A 137 12.00 -1.21 -11.74
C ILE A 137 11.78 -1.43 -10.25
N ILE A 138 12.09 -2.62 -9.76
CA ILE A 138 11.99 -2.92 -8.33
C ILE A 138 13.14 -2.23 -7.59
N MET A 139 12.81 -1.18 -6.83
CA MET A 139 13.77 -0.36 -6.08
C MET A 139 14.25 -1.03 -4.81
N GLY A 140 13.43 -1.87 -4.19
CA GLY A 140 13.75 -2.51 -2.92
C GLY A 140 12.54 -2.96 -2.12
N LYS A 141 12.77 -3.20 -0.83
CA LYS A 141 11.78 -3.68 0.14
C LYS A 141 11.43 -2.59 1.15
N ALA A 142 10.16 -2.27 1.25
CA ALA A 142 9.60 -1.33 2.22
C ALA A 142 9.36 -2.00 3.58
N ASN A 143 9.63 -1.28 4.66
CA ASN A 143 9.34 -1.69 6.03
C ASN A 143 7.84 -1.91 6.25
N LEU A 144 7.49 -2.65 7.28
CA LEU A 144 6.11 -3.02 7.60
C LEU A 144 5.98 -3.24 9.11
N HIS A 145 4.76 -3.42 9.61
CA HIS A 145 4.60 -4.07 10.90
C HIS A 145 5.01 -5.54 10.77
N GLU A 146 5.82 -6.03 11.70
CA GLU A 146 6.39 -7.39 11.66
C GLU A 146 5.31 -8.44 11.37
N LEU A 147 5.59 -9.31 10.39
CA LEU A 147 4.69 -10.35 9.89
C LEU A 147 3.28 -9.86 9.52
N ALA A 148 3.13 -8.56 9.29
CA ALA A 148 1.88 -7.88 8.95
C ALA A 148 0.77 -7.96 10.01
N LEU A 149 1.08 -8.34 11.26
CA LEU A 149 0.09 -8.67 12.31
C LEU A 149 -0.64 -7.47 12.92
N GLU A 150 -0.11 -6.24 12.79
CA GLU A 150 -0.73 -5.03 13.37
C GLU A 150 -0.51 -3.81 12.47
N GLY A 151 -1.06 -2.66 12.83
CA GLY A 151 -1.01 -1.41 12.05
C GLY A 151 -0.01 -0.36 12.56
N LEU A 152 0.94 -0.70 13.43
CA LEU A 152 1.88 0.25 14.03
C LEU A 152 3.17 0.44 13.21
N SER A 153 3.43 -0.44 12.26
CA SER A 153 4.60 -0.42 11.35
C SER A 153 5.94 -0.35 12.06
N VAL A 154 6.13 -1.26 13.02
CA VAL A 154 7.38 -1.54 13.70
C VAL A 154 7.79 -2.98 13.44
N SER A 155 9.09 -3.23 13.24
CA SER A 155 9.63 -4.56 12.95
C SER A 155 11.01 -4.75 13.58
N SER A 156 11.38 -6.00 13.90
CA SER A 156 12.68 -6.32 14.48
C SER A 156 13.83 -6.13 13.47
N VAL A 157 13.58 -6.28 12.18
CA VAL A 157 14.57 -6.00 11.12
C VAL A 157 14.70 -4.52 10.84
N GLY A 158 13.56 -3.80 10.78
CA GLY A 158 13.52 -2.43 10.26
C GLY A 158 13.39 -1.35 11.34
N GLY A 159 13.00 -1.69 12.58
CA GLY A 159 12.60 -0.70 13.59
C GLY A 159 11.26 -0.03 13.27
N GLN A 160 10.97 1.08 13.94
CA GLN A 160 9.74 1.85 13.76
C GLN A 160 9.79 2.69 12.48
N THR A 161 8.81 2.52 11.62
CA THR A 161 8.52 3.46 10.53
C THR A 161 7.75 4.67 11.07
N ILE A 162 8.09 5.86 10.62
CA ILE A 162 7.59 7.14 11.13
C ILE A 162 6.70 7.78 10.09
N ASN A 163 5.60 8.42 10.54
CA ASN A 163 4.66 9.12 9.67
C ASN A 163 5.31 10.39 9.07
N PRO A 164 5.30 10.55 7.74
CA PRO A 164 5.88 11.72 7.08
C PRO A 164 5.23 13.07 7.42
N TYR A 165 3.98 13.07 7.88
CA TYR A 165 3.24 14.30 8.21
C TYR A 165 3.33 14.68 9.68
N ASP A 166 3.57 13.70 10.57
CA ASP A 166 3.74 13.91 12.01
C ASP A 166 4.72 12.87 12.56
N PHE A 167 5.95 13.29 12.86
CA PHE A 167 7.00 12.40 13.33
C PHE A 167 6.76 11.77 14.71
N THR A 168 5.69 12.14 15.38
CA THR A 168 5.27 11.54 16.65
C THR A 168 4.25 10.41 16.46
N ARG A 169 3.79 10.17 15.21
CA ARG A 169 2.75 9.19 14.90
C ARG A 169 3.27 8.05 14.02
N THR A 170 2.55 6.94 14.09
CA THR A 170 2.78 5.82 13.16
C THR A 170 2.29 6.19 11.76
N PRO A 171 2.82 5.58 10.69
CA PRO A 171 2.32 5.80 9.34
C PRO A 171 1.07 4.98 9.00
N GLY A 172 0.36 4.43 10.02
CA GLY A 172 -0.58 3.35 9.79
C GLY A 172 0.15 2.06 9.41
N GLY A 173 -0.58 1.01 9.08
CA GLY A 173 0.03 -0.25 8.70
C GLY A 173 -1.00 -1.37 8.46
N SER A 174 -0.46 -2.54 8.19
CA SER A 174 0.95 -2.98 8.29
C SER A 174 1.86 -2.54 7.13
N SER A 175 1.36 -2.02 6.00
CA SER A 175 2.19 -1.55 4.87
C SER A 175 2.69 -0.10 5.08
N GLY A 176 3.08 0.27 6.31
CA GLY A 176 3.42 1.64 6.65
C GLY A 176 4.70 2.14 6.01
N GLY A 177 5.69 1.27 5.80
CA GLY A 177 6.89 1.63 5.03
C GLY A 177 6.56 1.99 3.59
N THR A 178 5.65 1.25 2.94
CA THR A 178 5.15 1.61 1.61
C THR A 178 4.44 2.96 1.66
N GLY A 179 3.48 3.15 2.59
CA GLY A 179 2.77 4.43 2.73
C GLY A 179 3.70 5.62 2.93
N ALA A 180 4.64 5.52 3.89
CA ALA A 180 5.60 6.57 4.18
C ALA A 180 6.54 6.87 2.99
N SER A 181 7.02 5.82 2.30
CA SER A 181 7.88 5.94 1.13
C SER A 181 7.19 6.66 -0.03
N ILE A 182 5.95 6.27 -0.36
CA ILE A 182 5.22 6.89 -1.46
C ILE A 182 4.83 8.33 -1.12
N ALA A 183 4.46 8.62 0.13
CA ALA A 183 4.20 9.98 0.57
C ALA A 183 5.44 10.88 0.49
N ALA A 184 6.63 10.35 0.79
CA ALA A 184 7.91 11.05 0.70
C ALA A 184 8.51 11.09 -0.72
N SER A 185 7.83 10.53 -1.71
CA SER A 185 8.32 10.40 -3.10
C SER A 185 9.63 9.62 -3.21
N PHE A 186 9.72 8.45 -2.54
CA PHE A 186 10.85 7.52 -2.69
C PHE A 186 10.65 6.52 -3.83
N SER A 187 9.46 6.50 -4.40
CA SER A 187 9.08 5.70 -5.56
C SER A 187 7.82 6.30 -6.19
N VAL A 188 7.44 5.83 -7.38
CA VAL A 188 6.21 6.29 -8.05
C VAL A 188 4.99 5.67 -7.38
N PHE A 189 5.00 4.35 -7.21
CA PHE A 189 4.00 3.62 -6.44
C PHE A 189 4.66 2.47 -5.65
N GLY A 190 3.90 1.83 -4.79
CA GLY A 190 4.35 0.65 -4.07
C GLY A 190 3.23 -0.35 -3.85
N THR A 191 3.60 -1.55 -3.40
CA THR A 191 2.67 -2.62 -3.10
C THR A 191 2.41 -2.77 -1.61
N GLY A 192 1.26 -3.31 -1.26
CA GLY A 192 0.91 -3.68 0.11
C GLY A 192 0.08 -4.96 0.16
N SER A 193 -0.10 -5.48 1.35
CA SER A 193 -1.06 -6.54 1.66
C SER A 193 -2.08 -6.05 2.68
N ASP A 194 -3.26 -6.66 2.71
CA ASP A 194 -4.36 -6.23 3.57
C ASP A 194 -5.15 -7.43 4.08
N THR A 195 -5.01 -7.71 5.36
CA THR A 195 -5.79 -8.72 6.06
C THR A 195 -7.04 -8.10 6.69
N VAL A 196 -6.90 -6.93 7.34
CA VAL A 196 -8.02 -6.18 7.93
C VAL A 196 -8.13 -4.79 7.28
N ASN A 197 -7.01 -4.04 7.22
CA ASN A 197 -6.94 -2.68 6.64
C ASN A 197 -5.51 -2.28 6.22
N SER A 198 -4.61 -3.23 5.99
CA SER A 198 -3.17 -2.93 5.86
C SER A 198 -2.72 -2.36 4.51
N LEU A 199 -3.60 -2.20 3.52
CA LEU A 199 -3.46 -1.30 2.35
C LEU A 199 -4.05 0.07 2.65
N ARG A 200 -5.18 0.09 3.34
CA ARG A 200 -6.07 1.24 3.50
C ARG A 200 -5.59 2.17 4.59
N SER A 201 -5.21 1.65 5.74
CA SER A 201 -4.68 2.43 6.86
C SER A 201 -3.41 3.21 6.49
N PRO A 202 -2.36 2.61 5.89
CA PRO A 202 -1.20 3.38 5.47
C PRO A 202 -1.51 4.38 4.34
N ALA A 203 -2.45 4.09 3.44
CA ALA A 203 -2.88 5.06 2.44
C ALA A 203 -3.58 6.27 3.09
N SER A 204 -4.52 6.02 4.00
CA SER A 204 -5.22 7.05 4.77
C SER A 204 -4.27 7.93 5.57
N ALA A 205 -3.39 7.31 6.37
CA ALA A 205 -2.45 8.00 7.26
C ALA A 205 -1.34 8.78 6.53
N ASN A 206 -1.17 8.55 5.21
CA ASN A 206 -0.14 9.18 4.38
C ASN A 206 -0.71 9.97 3.21
N SER A 207 -2.01 10.29 3.23
CA SER A 207 -2.69 11.07 2.18
C SER A 207 -2.50 10.48 0.79
N LEU A 208 -2.69 9.17 0.65
CA LEU A 208 -2.51 8.38 -0.57
C LEU A 208 -3.81 7.68 -0.97
N PHE A 209 -3.82 7.20 -2.20
CA PHE A 209 -4.84 6.30 -2.71
C PHE A 209 -4.35 4.85 -2.63
N SER A 210 -5.26 3.91 -2.39
CA SER A 210 -4.99 2.48 -2.50
C SER A 210 -6.23 1.75 -2.98
N CYS A 211 -6.03 0.57 -3.53
CA CYS A 211 -7.11 -0.35 -3.83
C CYS A 211 -6.88 -1.66 -3.08
N ARG A 212 -7.79 -1.97 -2.13
CA ARG A 212 -8.01 -3.33 -1.65
C ARG A 212 -8.94 -3.99 -2.68
N PRO A 213 -8.45 -4.90 -3.54
CA PRO A 213 -9.31 -5.52 -4.55
C PRO A 213 -10.23 -6.58 -3.93
N THR A 214 -11.19 -7.06 -4.71
CA THR A 214 -11.98 -8.24 -4.40
C THR A 214 -11.06 -9.42 -4.13
N ARG A 215 -11.36 -10.19 -3.08
CA ARG A 215 -10.61 -11.42 -2.80
C ARG A 215 -10.65 -12.36 -4.00
N GLY A 216 -9.46 -12.79 -4.44
CA GLY A 216 -9.30 -13.63 -5.62
C GLY A 216 -9.08 -12.88 -6.93
N LEU A 217 -9.12 -11.54 -6.95
CA LEU A 217 -8.75 -10.79 -8.15
C LEU A 217 -7.26 -10.91 -8.46
N ILE A 218 -6.41 -10.94 -7.44
CA ILE A 218 -4.95 -11.07 -7.56
C ILE A 218 -4.48 -12.28 -6.75
N SER A 219 -3.63 -13.13 -7.35
CA SER A 219 -3.00 -14.25 -6.65
C SER A 219 -2.11 -13.76 -5.51
N ARG A 220 -2.22 -14.40 -4.35
CA ARG A 220 -1.42 -14.15 -3.13
C ARG A 220 -0.23 -15.09 -3.01
N LYS A 221 0.01 -15.95 -4.00
CA LYS A 221 1.17 -16.85 -4.01
C LYS A 221 2.47 -16.05 -3.87
N GLY A 222 3.34 -16.50 -2.98
CA GLY A 222 4.61 -15.81 -2.71
C GLY A 222 4.46 -14.56 -1.84
N ILE A 223 3.36 -14.43 -1.11
CA ILE A 223 3.17 -13.40 -0.08
C ILE A 223 3.19 -14.08 1.29
N ILE A 224 3.91 -13.53 2.27
CA ILE A 224 3.83 -14.03 3.66
C ILE A 224 2.39 -13.86 4.14
N PRO A 225 1.69 -14.95 4.50
CA PRO A 225 0.26 -14.94 4.75
C PRO A 225 -0.09 -14.71 6.21
N ILE A 226 -1.35 -14.32 6.44
CA ILE A 226 -2.01 -14.36 7.75
C ILE A 226 -3.28 -15.19 7.67
N SER A 227 -4.14 -14.92 6.68
CA SER A 227 -5.48 -15.48 6.62
C SER A 227 -5.91 -15.78 5.20
N TYR A 228 -6.28 -17.01 4.94
CA TYR A 228 -6.86 -17.40 3.64
C TYR A 228 -8.16 -16.62 3.35
N THR A 229 -9.01 -16.41 4.38
CA THR A 229 -10.30 -15.72 4.24
C THR A 229 -10.14 -14.23 3.99
N GLN A 230 -9.14 -13.56 4.60
CA GLN A 230 -9.11 -12.10 4.68
C GLN A 230 -8.03 -11.45 3.81
N ASP A 231 -6.91 -12.15 3.52
CA ASP A 231 -5.78 -11.55 2.83
C ASP A 231 -6.08 -11.19 1.38
N VAL A 232 -5.64 -10.01 0.99
CA VAL A 232 -5.49 -9.55 -0.39
C VAL A 232 -4.23 -8.71 -0.54
N ILE A 233 -3.83 -8.45 -1.78
CA ILE A 233 -2.71 -7.56 -2.11
C ILE A 233 -3.15 -6.50 -3.11
N GLY A 234 -2.47 -5.35 -3.11
CA GLY A 234 -2.86 -4.26 -4.00
C GLY A 234 -1.85 -3.11 -4.02
N PRO A 235 -2.09 -2.09 -4.85
CA PRO A 235 -1.25 -0.91 -5.00
C PRO A 235 -1.57 0.20 -4.01
N ILE A 236 -0.53 1.01 -3.69
CA ILE A 236 -0.62 2.30 -2.99
C ILE A 236 0.10 3.34 -3.85
N ALA A 237 -0.56 4.45 -4.18
CA ALA A 237 0.00 5.50 -5.02
C ALA A 237 -0.52 6.90 -4.66
N ARG A 238 0.04 7.94 -5.31
CA ARG A 238 -0.32 9.35 -5.09
C ARG A 238 -1.50 9.83 -5.92
N SER A 239 -1.94 9.04 -6.91
CA SER A 239 -3.09 9.34 -7.77
C SER A 239 -3.94 8.09 -8.02
N VAL A 240 -5.21 8.28 -8.33
CA VAL A 240 -6.10 7.19 -8.72
C VAL A 240 -5.65 6.55 -10.04
N GLU A 241 -5.12 7.34 -10.98
CA GLU A 241 -4.63 6.84 -12.27
C GLU A 241 -3.46 5.87 -12.08
N ASP A 242 -2.49 6.18 -11.19
CA ASP A 242 -1.38 5.28 -10.88
C ASP A 242 -1.87 4.00 -10.17
N VAL A 243 -2.85 4.11 -9.25
CA VAL A 243 -3.49 2.94 -8.61
C VAL A 243 -4.16 2.04 -9.66
N ALA A 244 -4.90 2.63 -10.60
CA ALA A 244 -5.60 1.89 -11.66
C ALA A 244 -4.61 1.20 -12.61
N THR A 245 -3.54 1.89 -13.02
CA THR A 245 -2.48 1.32 -13.87
C THR A 245 -1.79 0.14 -13.17
N ALA A 246 -1.39 0.32 -11.91
CA ALA A 246 -0.77 -0.75 -11.14
C ALA A 246 -1.72 -1.94 -10.92
N LEU A 247 -3.00 -1.68 -10.59
CA LEU A 247 -4.01 -2.73 -10.42
C LEU A 247 -4.23 -3.53 -11.70
N THR A 248 -4.27 -2.87 -12.88
CA THR A 248 -4.37 -3.52 -14.19
C THR A 248 -3.27 -4.56 -14.36
N ILE A 249 -2.04 -4.20 -14.05
CA ILE A 249 -0.90 -5.13 -14.17
C ILE A 249 -0.94 -6.22 -13.10
N MET A 250 -1.23 -5.88 -11.85
CA MET A 250 -1.28 -6.85 -10.75
C MET A 250 -2.38 -7.89 -10.95
N SER A 251 -3.53 -7.52 -11.52
CA SER A 251 -4.67 -8.42 -11.77
C SER A 251 -4.53 -9.25 -13.06
N SER A 252 -3.55 -8.94 -13.93
CA SER A 252 -3.36 -9.64 -15.21
C SER A 252 -2.91 -11.10 -15.09
N ILE A 253 -2.55 -11.55 -13.88
CA ILE A 253 -2.12 -12.92 -13.59
C ILE A 253 -3.23 -13.94 -13.91
N GLY A 254 -4.47 -13.60 -13.59
CA GLY A 254 -5.62 -14.48 -13.74
C GLY A 254 -5.66 -15.63 -12.73
N TYR A 255 -6.22 -16.76 -13.14
CA TYR A 255 -6.30 -17.95 -12.31
C TYR A 255 -4.91 -18.52 -11.98
N ASP A 256 -4.68 -18.77 -10.70
CA ASP A 256 -3.48 -19.40 -10.15
C ASP A 256 -3.89 -20.59 -9.29
N ALA A 257 -3.56 -21.81 -9.74
CA ALA A 257 -3.87 -23.05 -9.00
C ALA A 257 -3.22 -23.10 -7.59
N ALA A 258 -2.19 -22.29 -7.34
CA ALA A 258 -1.55 -22.19 -6.02
C ALA A 258 -2.25 -21.17 -5.09
N ASP A 259 -3.26 -20.45 -5.57
CA ASP A 259 -4.18 -19.63 -4.77
C ASP A 259 -5.61 -19.82 -5.28
N ASN A 260 -6.30 -20.81 -4.74
CA ASN A 260 -7.65 -21.21 -5.15
C ASN A 260 -8.68 -20.06 -5.05
N ALA A 261 -8.42 -19.01 -4.27
CA ALA A 261 -9.30 -17.84 -4.24
C ALA A 261 -9.43 -17.18 -5.61
N THR A 262 -8.42 -17.29 -6.49
CA THR A 262 -8.48 -16.73 -7.85
C THR A 262 -9.52 -17.39 -8.76
N ALA A 263 -10.01 -18.58 -8.39
CA ALA A 263 -11.13 -19.21 -9.08
C ALA A 263 -12.48 -18.50 -8.86
N LEU A 264 -12.58 -17.58 -7.88
CA LEU A 264 -13.77 -16.76 -7.63
C LEU A 264 -13.93 -15.64 -8.66
N ALA A 265 -12.85 -15.25 -9.36
CA ALA A 265 -12.88 -14.19 -10.35
C ALA A 265 -13.70 -14.58 -11.57
N PRO A 266 -14.64 -13.73 -12.05
CA PRO A 266 -15.38 -13.99 -13.27
C PRO A 266 -14.43 -14.14 -14.48
N PRO A 267 -14.78 -15.00 -15.44
CA PRO A 267 -13.99 -15.13 -16.67
C PRO A 267 -13.79 -13.77 -17.36
N GLY A 268 -12.56 -13.46 -17.75
CA GLY A 268 -12.21 -12.23 -18.46
C GLY A 268 -11.92 -11.01 -17.58
N ILE A 269 -12.21 -11.05 -16.29
CA ILE A 269 -11.95 -9.91 -15.38
C ILE A 269 -10.45 -9.56 -15.30
N GLN A 270 -9.57 -10.55 -15.39
CA GLN A 270 -8.12 -10.38 -15.36
C GLN A 270 -7.58 -9.62 -16.58
N GLY A 271 -8.36 -9.45 -17.65
CA GLY A 271 -8.02 -8.62 -18.81
C GLY A 271 -8.53 -7.18 -18.71
N THR A 272 -9.13 -6.80 -17.59
CA THR A 272 -9.67 -5.46 -17.40
C THR A 272 -8.56 -4.42 -17.30
N ASP A 273 -8.60 -3.42 -18.17
CA ASP A 273 -7.81 -2.21 -18.03
C ASP A 273 -8.60 -1.18 -17.21
N TYR A 274 -8.22 -1.02 -15.95
CA TYR A 274 -8.90 -0.13 -15.00
C TYR A 274 -8.69 1.36 -15.30
N THR A 275 -7.81 1.72 -16.25
CA THR A 275 -7.56 3.12 -16.62
C THR A 275 -8.59 3.64 -17.63
N THR A 276 -9.17 2.77 -18.44
CA THR A 276 -9.99 3.15 -19.61
C THR A 276 -11.27 3.89 -19.25
N SER A 277 -11.86 3.58 -18.08
CA SER A 277 -13.14 4.16 -17.66
C SER A 277 -13.00 5.38 -16.74
N LEU A 278 -11.81 5.70 -16.24
CA LEU A 278 -11.61 6.73 -15.20
C LEU A 278 -12.21 8.09 -15.55
N LYS A 279 -11.99 8.55 -16.79
CA LYS A 279 -12.41 9.88 -17.26
C LYS A 279 -13.86 9.93 -17.75
N GLN A 280 -14.52 8.79 -17.89
CA GLN A 280 -15.86 8.68 -18.48
C GLN A 280 -16.99 8.80 -17.45
N GLY A 281 -16.67 8.79 -16.15
CA GLY A 281 -17.63 8.77 -15.06
C GLY A 281 -18.22 10.12 -14.70
N SER A 282 -19.32 10.06 -13.97
CA SER A 282 -19.96 11.21 -13.34
C SER A 282 -20.38 10.86 -11.93
N LEU A 283 -20.23 11.79 -11.00
CA LEU A 283 -20.75 11.65 -9.64
C LEU A 283 -22.26 11.86 -9.59
N LYS A 284 -22.83 12.59 -10.58
CA LYS A 284 -24.26 12.93 -10.61
C LYS A 284 -25.12 11.69 -10.75
N GLY A 285 -26.08 11.55 -9.85
CA GLY A 285 -27.06 10.46 -9.86
C GLY A 285 -26.64 9.24 -9.05
N LEU A 286 -25.38 9.13 -8.62
CA LEU A 286 -24.94 8.04 -7.75
C LEU A 286 -25.67 8.06 -6.40
N ARG A 287 -25.91 6.87 -5.87
CA ARG A 287 -26.48 6.64 -4.54
C ARG A 287 -25.45 5.97 -3.65
N ILE A 288 -24.93 6.71 -2.68
CA ILE A 288 -23.84 6.25 -1.80
C ILE A 288 -24.33 6.12 -0.36
N GLY A 289 -24.21 4.93 0.20
CA GLY A 289 -24.52 4.65 1.60
C GLY A 289 -23.46 5.26 2.52
N LEU A 290 -23.88 5.91 3.61
CA LEU A 290 -23.00 6.38 4.68
C LEU A 290 -23.17 5.48 5.89
N LEU A 291 -22.14 4.66 6.22
CA LEU A 291 -22.18 3.73 7.35
C LEU A 291 -22.02 4.50 8.68
N GLU A 292 -23.13 4.85 9.33
CA GLU A 292 -23.13 5.66 10.57
C GLU A 292 -22.51 4.93 11.77
N GLY A 293 -22.61 3.60 11.85
CA GLY A 293 -21.99 2.78 12.90
C GLY A 293 -20.45 2.75 12.88
N PHE A 294 -19.83 3.29 11.80
CA PHE A 294 -18.37 3.32 11.63
C PHE A 294 -17.74 4.66 12.06
N PHE A 295 -18.50 5.50 12.76
CA PHE A 295 -18.01 6.75 13.32
C PHE A 295 -17.83 6.64 14.85
N ASN A 296 -16.88 7.42 15.38
CA ASN A 296 -16.88 7.83 16.79
C ASN A 296 -17.29 9.30 16.87
N ARG A 297 -18.50 9.55 17.33
CA ARG A 297 -19.06 10.90 17.44
C ARG A 297 -18.67 11.62 18.74
N THR A 298 -17.98 10.95 19.67
CA THR A 298 -17.45 11.58 20.88
C THR A 298 -16.37 12.60 20.48
N ALA A 299 -16.55 13.86 20.86
CA ALA A 299 -15.63 14.92 20.50
C ALA A 299 -14.28 14.80 21.22
N SER A 300 -13.20 14.85 20.47
CA SER A 300 -11.82 14.89 20.96
C SER A 300 -10.88 15.45 19.87
N SER A 301 -9.62 15.73 20.24
CA SER A 301 -8.58 16.09 19.26
C SER A 301 -8.34 15.00 18.21
N GLU A 302 -8.66 13.75 18.52
CA GLU A 302 -8.43 12.60 17.66
C GLU A 302 -9.62 12.27 16.75
N THR A 303 -10.84 12.48 17.19
CA THR A 303 -12.07 12.08 16.48
C THR A 303 -12.73 13.23 15.72
N THR A 304 -12.69 14.45 16.28
CA THR A 304 -13.33 15.63 15.66
C THR A 304 -12.81 15.93 14.27
N PRO A 305 -11.48 15.89 13.98
CA PRO A 305 -10.96 16.12 12.63
C PRO A 305 -11.47 15.10 11.61
N VAL A 306 -11.58 13.83 12.01
CA VAL A 306 -12.10 12.75 11.14
C VAL A 306 -13.57 13.00 10.80
N ASN A 307 -14.39 13.29 11.82
CA ASN A 307 -15.80 13.59 11.61
C ASN A 307 -16.02 14.83 10.72
N GLN A 308 -15.19 15.86 10.88
CA GLN A 308 -15.25 17.08 10.08
C GLN A 308 -14.84 16.81 8.62
N ALA A 309 -13.77 16.04 8.38
CA ALA A 309 -13.33 15.66 7.04
C ALA A 309 -14.44 14.85 6.31
N MET A 310 -15.06 13.91 7.00
CA MET A 310 -16.19 13.14 6.47
C MET A 310 -17.42 14.02 6.18
N ALA A 311 -17.75 14.98 7.04
CA ALA A 311 -18.83 15.91 6.80
C ALA A 311 -18.57 16.79 5.56
N ASN A 312 -17.33 17.28 5.41
CA ASN A 312 -16.92 18.11 4.28
C ASN A 312 -17.00 17.34 2.95
N ILE A 313 -16.47 16.11 2.88
CA ILE A 313 -16.54 15.30 1.65
C ILE A 313 -17.99 14.91 1.34
N THR A 314 -18.79 14.55 2.34
CA THR A 314 -20.21 14.22 2.17
C THR A 314 -20.98 15.42 1.60
N ALA A 315 -20.74 16.62 2.10
CA ALA A 315 -21.33 17.85 1.55
C ALA A 315 -20.87 18.13 0.11
N LYS A 316 -19.58 17.88 -0.21
CA LYS A 316 -19.03 18.02 -1.56
C LYS A 316 -19.72 17.04 -2.53
N LEU A 317 -19.87 15.77 -2.13
CA LEU A 317 -20.56 14.75 -2.93
C LEU A 317 -22.02 15.11 -3.20
N ARG A 318 -22.76 15.61 -2.19
CA ARG A 318 -24.15 16.11 -2.38
C ARG A 318 -24.21 17.25 -3.40
N ARG A 319 -23.29 18.22 -3.33
CA ARG A 319 -23.21 19.31 -4.34
C ARG A 319 -22.89 18.82 -5.74
N ALA A 320 -22.17 17.71 -5.86
CA ALA A 320 -21.89 17.05 -7.14
C ALA A 320 -23.07 16.19 -7.67
N GLY A 321 -24.19 16.16 -6.95
CA GLY A 321 -25.40 15.44 -7.35
C GLY A 321 -25.47 13.99 -6.86
N VAL A 322 -24.65 13.59 -5.89
CA VAL A 322 -24.72 12.28 -5.22
C VAL A 322 -25.84 12.28 -4.18
N THR A 323 -26.65 11.24 -4.17
CA THR A 323 -27.59 10.96 -3.07
C THR A 323 -26.86 10.20 -1.96
N ILE A 324 -26.73 10.82 -0.79
CA ILE A 324 -26.14 10.16 0.40
C ILE A 324 -27.28 9.54 1.24
N VAL A 325 -27.22 8.24 1.40
CA VAL A 325 -28.21 7.43 2.15
C VAL A 325 -27.60 7.01 3.49
N PRO A 326 -28.11 7.49 4.64
CA PRO A 326 -27.65 6.99 5.94
C PRO A 326 -27.96 5.51 6.11
N ILE A 327 -26.96 4.74 6.53
CA ILE A 327 -27.06 3.32 6.84
C ILE A 327 -26.85 3.17 8.35
N THR A 328 -27.90 2.80 9.06
CA THR A 328 -27.98 2.82 10.54
C THR A 328 -28.20 1.44 11.16
N GLU A 329 -28.22 0.38 10.36
CA GLU A 329 -28.41 -1.01 10.83
C GLU A 329 -27.31 -1.37 11.86
N SER A 330 -27.72 -1.88 13.01
CA SER A 330 -26.87 -2.19 14.16
C SER A 330 -25.81 -3.28 13.86
N LEU A 331 -26.05 -4.09 12.83
CA LEU A 331 -25.07 -5.09 12.38
C LEU A 331 -23.76 -4.46 11.88
N TYR A 332 -23.78 -3.20 11.39
CA TYR A 332 -22.57 -2.51 10.93
C TYR A 332 -21.85 -1.84 12.08
N ASN A 333 -21.22 -2.65 12.91
CA ASN A 333 -20.33 -2.21 14.00
C ASN A 333 -18.99 -2.94 13.86
N ALA A 334 -17.95 -2.20 13.45
CA ALA A 334 -16.63 -2.77 13.14
C ALA A 334 -16.04 -3.56 14.32
N SER A 335 -16.19 -3.07 15.55
CA SER A 335 -15.66 -3.74 16.75
C SER A 335 -16.39 -5.05 17.05
N ALA A 336 -17.73 -5.07 16.93
CA ALA A 336 -18.52 -6.28 17.13
C ALA A 336 -18.27 -7.31 16.02
N ILE A 337 -18.19 -6.87 14.77
CA ILE A 337 -17.86 -7.75 13.62
C ILE A 337 -16.49 -8.39 13.84
N SER A 338 -15.47 -7.61 14.20
CA SER A 338 -14.12 -8.12 14.44
C SER A 338 -14.09 -9.14 15.60
N ALA A 339 -14.70 -8.80 16.73
CA ALA A 339 -14.72 -9.68 17.90
C ALA A 339 -15.39 -11.04 17.64
N GLN A 340 -16.39 -11.08 16.76
CA GLN A 340 -17.21 -12.27 16.52
C GLN A 340 -16.72 -13.10 15.33
N LEU A 341 -16.20 -12.45 14.26
CA LEU A 341 -16.04 -13.08 12.95
C LEU A 341 -14.59 -13.09 12.43
N ASP A 342 -13.61 -12.53 13.15
CA ASP A 342 -12.21 -12.56 12.72
C ASP A 342 -11.69 -14.00 12.64
N THR A 343 -11.18 -14.38 11.45
CA THR A 343 -10.72 -15.75 11.16
C THR A 343 -9.22 -15.95 11.40
N GLN A 344 -8.44 -14.88 11.53
CA GLN A 344 -6.99 -14.92 11.55
C GLN A 344 -6.43 -15.93 12.57
N ARG A 345 -6.95 -15.94 13.79
CA ARG A 345 -6.50 -16.85 14.87
C ARG A 345 -6.66 -18.34 14.55
N TYR A 346 -7.54 -18.71 13.62
CA TYR A 346 -7.74 -20.10 13.20
C TYR A 346 -6.85 -20.48 12.01
N GLU A 347 -6.55 -19.52 11.14
CA GLU A 347 -5.91 -19.73 9.84
C GLU A 347 -4.39 -19.47 9.91
N TYR A 348 -3.93 -18.50 10.70
CA TYR A 348 -2.56 -17.97 10.67
C TYR A 348 -1.48 -19.06 10.79
N ARG A 349 -1.59 -19.99 11.74
CA ARG A 349 -0.60 -21.04 11.92
C ARG A 349 -0.50 -21.94 10.69
N GLN A 350 -1.62 -22.36 10.13
CA GLN A 350 -1.65 -23.27 8.98
C GLN A 350 -1.09 -22.59 7.72
N GLU A 351 -1.49 -21.37 7.46
CA GLU A 351 -1.02 -20.59 6.33
C GLU A 351 0.49 -20.31 6.44
N MET A 352 0.96 -19.91 7.62
CA MET A 352 2.37 -19.60 7.85
C MET A 352 3.24 -20.87 7.82
N ASP A 353 2.79 -21.99 8.38
CA ASP A 353 3.50 -23.27 8.30
C ASP A 353 3.65 -23.71 6.83
N ALA A 354 2.59 -23.61 6.04
CA ALA A 354 2.63 -23.92 4.61
C ALA A 354 3.60 -22.99 3.83
N TYR A 355 3.61 -21.71 4.16
CA TYR A 355 4.55 -20.75 3.57
C TYR A 355 6.00 -21.09 3.91
N LEU A 356 6.31 -21.39 5.16
CA LEU A 356 7.67 -21.66 5.65
C LEU A 356 8.23 -22.99 5.13
N GLN A 357 7.37 -23.99 4.87
CA GLN A 357 7.77 -25.33 4.40
C GLN A 357 7.83 -25.49 2.88
N ARG A 358 7.44 -24.46 2.12
CA ARG A 358 7.39 -24.59 0.65
C ARG A 358 8.78 -24.76 0.05
N PRO A 359 8.93 -25.60 -0.99
CA PRO A 359 10.24 -25.90 -1.60
C PRO A 359 10.95 -24.69 -2.23
N SER A 360 10.22 -23.64 -2.61
CA SER A 360 10.78 -22.42 -3.21
C SER A 360 11.41 -21.48 -2.18
N LEU A 361 11.15 -21.65 -0.89
CA LEU A 361 11.79 -20.86 0.16
C LEU A 361 13.13 -21.49 0.52
N LYS A 362 14.21 -20.76 0.31
CA LYS A 362 15.59 -21.18 0.55
C LYS A 362 16.19 -20.32 1.66
N GLY A 363 17.44 -20.65 2.00
CA GLY A 363 18.15 -19.99 3.09
C GLY A 363 17.80 -20.60 4.45
N GLN A 364 18.37 -20.02 5.49
CA GLN A 364 18.15 -20.47 6.86
C GLN A 364 16.97 -19.72 7.47
N HIS A 365 15.92 -20.42 7.83
CA HIS A 365 14.71 -19.87 8.44
C HIS A 365 14.00 -20.94 9.30
N PRO A 366 13.15 -20.55 10.28
CA PRO A 366 12.24 -21.46 10.95
C PRO A 366 11.26 -22.13 9.96
N GLU A 367 10.97 -23.42 10.14
CA GLU A 367 10.08 -24.18 9.25
C GLU A 367 8.61 -24.14 9.66
N THR A 368 8.29 -23.62 10.84
CA THR A 368 6.91 -23.51 11.35
C THR A 368 6.74 -22.24 12.17
N LEU A 369 5.50 -21.77 12.30
CA LEU A 369 5.16 -20.64 13.16
C LEU A 369 5.60 -20.89 14.61
N LYS A 370 5.40 -22.11 15.12
CA LYS A 370 5.85 -22.49 16.46
C LYS A 370 7.37 -22.36 16.61
N LYS A 371 8.17 -22.84 15.64
CA LYS A 371 9.62 -22.67 15.64
C LYS A 371 10.04 -21.21 15.54
N LEU A 372 9.31 -20.39 14.75
CA LEU A 372 9.57 -18.98 14.62
C LEU A 372 9.45 -18.27 15.97
N TYR A 373 8.38 -18.50 16.71
CA TYR A 373 8.18 -17.91 18.03
C TYR A 373 8.97 -18.58 19.15
N ALA A 374 9.61 -19.72 18.91
CA ALA A 374 10.54 -20.36 19.83
C ALA A 374 12.01 -19.93 19.60
N THR A 375 12.29 -19.01 18.67
CA THR A 375 13.63 -18.46 18.44
C THR A 375 14.09 -17.64 19.65
N PRO A 376 15.41 -17.43 19.82
CA PRO A 376 15.93 -16.64 20.95
C PRO A 376 15.31 -15.25 21.03
N PRO A 377 15.20 -14.68 22.25
CA PRO A 377 14.78 -13.28 22.42
C PRO A 377 15.60 -12.32 21.54
N GLY A 378 14.91 -11.39 20.88
CA GLY A 378 15.52 -10.43 19.97
C GLY A 378 15.38 -10.77 18.48
N ASP A 379 14.98 -12.00 18.14
CA ASP A 379 14.80 -12.42 16.74
C ASP A 379 13.38 -12.18 16.20
N PHE A 380 12.42 -11.80 17.03
CA PHE A 380 11.06 -11.44 16.65
C PHE A 380 10.47 -10.38 17.58
N LEU A 381 9.44 -9.69 17.09
CA LEU A 381 8.69 -8.68 17.84
C LEU A 381 7.26 -9.16 18.08
N VAL A 382 6.84 -9.22 19.34
CA VAL A 382 5.43 -9.40 19.72
C VAL A 382 5.03 -8.27 20.64
N ILE A 383 4.17 -7.38 20.17
CA ILE A 383 3.65 -6.31 21.01
C ILE A 383 2.63 -6.86 22.03
N PRO A 384 2.52 -6.28 23.22
CA PRO A 384 1.68 -6.83 24.31
C PRO A 384 0.22 -7.10 23.89
N SER A 385 -0.37 -6.24 23.08
CA SER A 385 -1.75 -6.40 22.60
C SER A 385 -1.97 -7.61 21.67
N GLN A 386 -0.91 -8.26 21.20
CA GLN A 386 -0.97 -9.42 20.32
C GLN A 386 -0.60 -10.75 20.99
N TYR A 387 -0.18 -10.75 22.26
CA TYR A 387 0.23 -11.98 22.95
C TYR A 387 -0.88 -13.03 22.97
N GLU A 388 -2.10 -12.65 23.36
CA GLU A 388 -3.24 -13.55 23.35
C GLU A 388 -3.57 -14.05 21.93
N TYR A 389 -3.52 -13.16 20.95
CA TYR A 389 -3.74 -13.52 19.56
C TYR A 389 -2.73 -14.56 19.06
N VAL A 390 -1.44 -14.33 19.25
CA VAL A 390 -0.38 -15.25 18.79
C VAL A 390 -0.44 -16.58 19.53
N THR A 391 -0.57 -16.58 20.86
CA THR A 391 -0.68 -17.81 21.66
C THR A 391 -1.90 -18.62 21.29
N THR A 392 -3.04 -17.97 21.03
CA THR A 392 -4.25 -18.65 20.55
C THR A 392 -4.02 -19.25 19.16
N SER A 393 -3.40 -18.50 18.25
CA SER A 393 -3.13 -18.98 16.87
C SER A 393 -2.21 -20.20 16.84
N LEU A 394 -1.24 -20.30 17.76
CA LEU A 394 -0.34 -21.45 17.86
C LEU A 394 -1.05 -22.78 18.18
N VAL A 395 -2.20 -22.73 18.84
CA VAL A 395 -2.98 -23.91 19.26
C VAL A 395 -4.31 -24.06 18.52
N SER A 396 -4.70 -23.08 17.72
CA SER A 396 -5.94 -23.11 16.92
C SER A 396 -5.72 -23.70 15.53
N SER A 397 -6.83 -24.06 14.87
CA SER A 397 -6.85 -24.50 13.49
C SER A 397 -8.23 -24.32 12.86
N THR A 398 -8.32 -24.45 11.54
CA THR A 398 -9.60 -24.44 10.80
C THR A 398 -10.46 -25.68 11.08
N SER A 399 -9.93 -26.71 11.73
CA SER A 399 -10.69 -27.87 12.23
C SER A 399 -11.42 -27.60 13.56
N ASN A 400 -11.20 -26.45 14.18
CA ASN A 400 -11.93 -26.07 15.39
C ASN A 400 -13.43 -25.90 15.08
N ALA A 401 -14.31 -26.49 15.90
CA ALA A 401 -15.75 -26.43 15.68
C ALA A 401 -16.32 -25.01 15.59
N THR A 402 -15.72 -24.05 16.33
CA THR A 402 -16.14 -22.64 16.27
C THR A 402 -15.80 -21.98 14.94
N TYR A 403 -14.80 -22.45 14.18
CA TYR A 403 -14.44 -21.90 12.89
C TYR A 403 -15.58 -22.02 11.87
N ALA A 404 -16.29 -23.17 11.86
CA ALA A 404 -17.45 -23.35 10.98
C ALA A 404 -18.57 -22.33 11.29
N ALA A 405 -18.82 -22.04 12.57
CA ALA A 405 -19.78 -21.02 12.98
C ALA A 405 -19.35 -19.60 12.57
N VAL A 406 -18.06 -19.29 12.68
CA VAL A 406 -17.51 -18.01 12.19
C VAL A 406 -17.69 -17.87 10.68
N GLN A 407 -17.40 -18.92 9.89
CA GLN A 407 -17.61 -18.91 8.45
C GLN A 407 -19.09 -18.72 8.05
N ALA A 408 -20.01 -19.38 8.76
CA ALA A 408 -21.45 -19.17 8.59
C ALA A 408 -21.85 -17.71 8.91
N GLY A 409 -21.28 -17.13 9.97
CA GLY A 409 -21.48 -15.71 10.31
C GLY A 409 -21.00 -14.76 9.22
N ILE A 410 -19.85 -15.05 8.60
CA ILE A 410 -19.30 -14.28 7.47
C ILE A 410 -20.23 -14.37 6.24
N GLN A 411 -20.77 -15.56 5.96
CA GLN A 411 -21.76 -15.72 4.88
C GLN A 411 -23.01 -14.89 5.14
N ASN A 412 -23.54 -14.92 6.36
CA ASN A 412 -24.71 -14.10 6.75
C ASN A 412 -24.41 -12.59 6.64
N LEU A 413 -23.22 -12.15 7.09
CA LEU A 413 -22.78 -10.75 6.95
C LEU A 413 -22.70 -10.34 5.47
N THR A 414 -22.19 -11.22 4.62
CA THR A 414 -22.07 -10.99 3.17
C THR A 414 -23.45 -10.86 2.51
N LEU A 415 -24.41 -11.74 2.88
CA LEU A 415 -25.79 -11.67 2.40
C LEU A 415 -26.48 -10.39 2.88
N ALA A 416 -26.31 -10.03 4.16
CA ALA A 416 -26.85 -8.79 4.70
C ALA A 416 -26.29 -7.56 3.97
N LEU A 417 -24.99 -7.52 3.69
CA LEU A 417 -24.37 -6.43 2.93
C LEU A 417 -24.99 -6.29 1.54
N ARG A 418 -25.14 -7.40 0.79
CA ARG A 418 -25.81 -7.41 -0.51
C ARG A 418 -27.26 -6.94 -0.43
N SER A 419 -27.98 -7.36 0.60
CA SER A 419 -29.36 -6.94 0.84
C SER A 419 -29.45 -5.43 1.11
N THR A 420 -28.54 -4.86 1.90
CA THR A 420 -28.49 -3.41 2.17
C THR A 420 -28.22 -2.63 0.88
N PHE A 421 -27.29 -3.10 0.02
CA PHE A 421 -27.06 -2.50 -1.30
C PHE A 421 -28.33 -2.51 -2.16
N ALA A 422 -29.00 -3.66 -2.27
CA ALA A 422 -30.20 -3.83 -3.08
C ALA A 422 -31.37 -3.00 -2.56
N ALA A 423 -31.68 -3.08 -1.26
CA ALA A 423 -32.82 -2.40 -0.64
C ALA A 423 -32.71 -0.87 -0.77
N ASN A 424 -31.49 -0.32 -0.65
CA ASN A 424 -31.22 1.11 -0.75
C ASN A 424 -30.82 1.56 -2.16
N LYS A 425 -30.70 0.63 -3.12
CA LYS A 425 -30.23 0.88 -4.50
C LYS A 425 -28.90 1.62 -4.51
N LEU A 426 -27.91 1.11 -3.74
CA LEU A 426 -26.61 1.76 -3.60
C LEU A 426 -25.66 1.35 -4.71
N ASP A 427 -24.87 2.32 -5.18
CA ASP A 427 -23.72 2.09 -6.05
C ASP A 427 -22.47 1.75 -5.22
N ALA A 428 -22.28 2.42 -4.08
CA ALA A 428 -21.17 2.22 -3.16
C ALA A 428 -21.56 2.59 -1.72
N MET A 429 -20.67 2.28 -0.76
CA MET A 429 -20.76 2.78 0.62
C MET A 429 -19.50 3.56 0.98
N ILE A 430 -19.63 4.56 1.86
CA ILE A 430 -18.50 5.33 2.39
C ILE A 430 -18.53 5.37 3.92
N TYR A 431 -17.34 5.43 4.50
CA TYR A 431 -17.10 5.61 5.93
C TYR A 431 -15.64 6.07 6.14
N PRO A 432 -15.28 6.65 7.31
CA PRO A 432 -13.89 6.96 7.60
C PRO A 432 -13.07 5.65 7.66
N GLU A 433 -11.87 5.63 7.09
CA GLU A 433 -10.99 4.47 7.19
C GLU A 433 -10.74 4.12 8.66
N GLN A 434 -10.63 5.15 9.50
CA GLN A 434 -10.41 5.03 10.93
C GLN A 434 -11.24 6.07 11.69
N LYS A 435 -11.76 5.68 12.87
CA LYS A 435 -12.63 6.53 13.72
C LYS A 435 -11.89 7.72 14.36
N ASN A 436 -10.58 7.67 14.42
CA ASN A 436 -9.67 8.65 15.02
C ASN A 436 -8.47 8.89 14.11
N LEU A 437 -7.67 9.90 14.38
CA LEU A 437 -6.40 10.10 13.69
C LEU A 437 -5.49 8.88 13.91
N VAL A 438 -4.56 8.63 12.99
CA VAL A 438 -3.56 7.57 13.15
C VAL A 438 -2.82 7.73 14.48
N VAL A 439 -2.61 6.63 15.18
CA VAL A 439 -2.17 6.63 16.57
C VAL A 439 -0.71 7.11 16.75
N PRO A 440 -0.35 7.66 17.92
CA PRO A 440 1.03 7.97 18.26
C PRO A 440 1.94 6.73 18.27
N ILE A 441 3.23 6.94 18.04
CA ILE A 441 4.27 5.93 18.24
C ILE A 441 4.27 5.50 19.72
N GLY A 442 4.42 4.20 19.98
CA GLY A 442 4.34 3.62 21.33
C GLY A 442 2.92 3.24 21.77
N SER A 443 1.90 3.47 20.93
CA SER A 443 0.54 3.00 21.20
C SER A 443 0.49 1.47 21.24
N ALA A 444 -0.36 0.91 22.10
CA ALA A 444 -0.49 -0.54 22.25
C ALA A 444 -1.08 -1.23 21.01
N SER A 445 -1.91 -0.53 20.23
CA SER A 445 -2.51 -1.03 18.99
C SER A 445 -2.97 0.11 18.09
N GLN A 446 -3.21 -0.19 16.82
CA GLN A 446 -3.88 0.70 15.87
C GLN A 446 -5.39 0.72 16.17
N SER A 447 -5.80 1.52 17.14
CA SER A 447 -7.21 1.63 17.57
C SER A 447 -8.09 2.33 16.52
N GLY A 448 -9.40 2.05 16.55
CA GLY A 448 -10.39 2.76 15.74
C GLY A 448 -10.53 2.31 14.29
N ARG A 449 -9.88 1.21 13.88
CA ARG A 449 -9.96 0.65 12.52
C ARG A 449 -11.37 0.26 12.11
N ASN A 450 -11.72 0.48 10.85
CA ASN A 450 -13.02 0.16 10.26
C ASN A 450 -12.95 -0.93 9.16
N GLY A 451 -11.77 -1.41 8.82
CA GLY A 451 -11.55 -2.26 7.65
C GLY A 451 -12.14 -3.68 7.67
N ILE A 452 -12.64 -4.16 8.81
CA ILE A 452 -13.03 -5.58 8.99
C ILE A 452 -14.20 -6.02 8.10
N LEU A 453 -15.14 -5.13 7.78
CA LEU A 453 -16.30 -5.47 6.94
C LEU A 453 -15.86 -5.95 5.56
N ALA A 454 -15.06 -5.15 4.86
CA ALA A 454 -14.53 -5.52 3.54
C ALA A 454 -13.59 -6.74 3.61
N ALA A 455 -12.81 -6.86 4.69
CA ALA A 455 -11.91 -7.99 4.90
C ALA A 455 -12.64 -9.33 4.92
N LEU A 456 -13.71 -9.43 5.70
CA LEU A 456 -14.49 -10.66 5.85
C LEU A 456 -15.37 -10.97 4.63
N THR A 457 -16.03 -9.95 4.09
CA THR A 457 -16.93 -10.13 2.93
C THR A 457 -16.17 -10.29 1.61
N GLY A 458 -14.85 -10.04 1.60
CA GLY A 458 -14.02 -10.12 0.41
C GLY A 458 -14.33 -9.05 -0.64
N THR A 459 -14.97 -7.96 -0.24
CA THR A 459 -15.39 -6.86 -1.13
C THR A 459 -14.27 -5.87 -1.42
N PRO A 460 -14.28 -5.20 -2.59
CA PRO A 460 -13.28 -4.21 -2.95
C PRO A 460 -13.49 -2.88 -2.23
N VAL A 461 -12.38 -2.19 -1.96
CA VAL A 461 -12.38 -0.84 -1.39
C VAL A 461 -11.32 0.02 -2.06
N VAL A 462 -11.67 1.25 -2.42
CA VAL A 462 -10.70 2.28 -2.77
C VAL A 462 -10.59 3.26 -1.60
N THR A 463 -9.37 3.49 -1.12
CA THR A 463 -9.08 4.51 -0.10
C THR A 463 -8.81 5.84 -0.78
N ILE A 464 -9.41 6.89 -0.25
CA ILE A 464 -9.38 8.25 -0.80
C ILE A 464 -8.97 9.24 0.29
N PRO A 465 -7.92 10.05 0.11
CA PRO A 465 -7.62 11.18 1.01
C PRO A 465 -8.76 12.21 0.98
N ILE A 466 -9.27 12.61 2.14
CA ILE A 466 -10.41 13.52 2.23
C ILE A 466 -10.15 14.79 3.05
N GLY A 467 -9.02 14.88 3.74
CA GLY A 467 -8.69 16.03 4.57
C GLY A 467 -7.48 15.83 5.44
N PHE A 468 -7.30 16.79 6.33
CA PHE A 468 -6.26 16.82 7.35
C PHE A 468 -6.84 17.31 8.65
N SER A 469 -6.23 16.95 9.78
CA SER A 469 -6.47 17.64 11.06
C SER A 469 -6.04 19.11 10.95
N PRO A 470 -6.40 19.97 11.89
CA PRO A 470 -5.75 21.27 12.06
C PRO A 470 -4.22 21.10 12.14
N ALA A 471 -3.48 22.08 11.62
CA ALA A 471 -2.03 22.11 11.72
C ALA A 471 -1.59 22.22 13.19
N SER A 472 -0.46 21.59 13.51
CA SER A 472 0.17 21.64 14.83
C SER A 472 1.69 21.79 14.70
N ALA A 473 2.39 21.94 15.84
CA ALA A 473 3.84 22.02 15.85
C ALA A 473 4.51 20.74 15.29
N THR A 474 3.92 19.56 15.54
CA THR A 474 4.42 18.27 15.07
C THR A 474 3.87 17.89 13.69
N ALA A 475 2.75 18.46 13.27
CA ALA A 475 2.10 18.21 11.98
C ALA A 475 1.76 19.53 11.27
N PRO A 476 2.74 20.18 10.61
CA PRO A 476 2.53 21.49 9.97
C PRO A 476 1.46 21.51 8.88
N GLU A 477 1.27 20.42 8.16
CA GLU A 477 0.20 20.22 7.16
C GLU A 477 -1.09 19.67 7.77
N GLY A 478 -1.08 19.29 9.05
CA GLY A 478 -2.07 18.46 9.72
C GLY A 478 -1.81 16.95 9.50
N VAL A 479 -2.47 16.12 10.30
CA VAL A 479 -2.48 14.65 10.17
C VAL A 479 -3.50 14.26 9.09
N PRO A 480 -3.13 13.45 8.08
CA PRO A 480 -4.04 13.05 7.02
C PRO A 480 -5.24 12.23 7.52
N VAL A 481 -6.36 12.37 6.83
CA VAL A 481 -7.61 11.62 7.03
C VAL A 481 -8.04 11.01 5.70
N GLY A 482 -8.32 9.71 5.71
CA GLY A 482 -8.84 8.97 4.55
C GLY A 482 -10.26 8.45 4.77
N MET A 483 -10.92 8.21 3.65
CA MET A 483 -12.24 7.60 3.54
C MET A 483 -12.12 6.30 2.77
N GLU A 484 -12.90 5.31 3.13
CA GLU A 484 -13.11 4.09 2.35
C GLU A 484 -14.34 4.24 1.44
N LEU A 485 -14.20 3.85 0.17
CA LEU A 485 -15.25 3.69 -0.81
C LEU A 485 -15.38 2.19 -1.11
N LEU A 486 -16.40 1.54 -0.54
CA LEU A 486 -16.64 0.11 -0.61
C LEU A 486 -17.69 -0.21 -1.67
N GLY A 487 -17.42 -1.22 -2.49
CA GLY A 487 -18.33 -1.74 -3.50
C GLY A 487 -18.70 -3.20 -3.31
N LEU A 488 -19.53 -3.73 -4.19
CA LEU A 488 -19.77 -5.15 -4.30
C LEU A 488 -18.59 -5.86 -5.00
N PRO A 489 -18.44 -7.19 -4.88
CA PRO A 489 -17.35 -7.91 -5.52
C PRO A 489 -17.23 -7.61 -7.01
N PHE A 490 -15.98 -7.41 -7.46
CA PHE A 490 -15.60 -7.13 -8.86
C PHE A 490 -16.14 -5.81 -9.43
N THR A 491 -16.35 -4.79 -8.57
CA THR A 491 -16.73 -3.43 -8.99
C THR A 491 -15.57 -2.44 -8.93
N GLU A 492 -14.32 -2.90 -8.92
CA GLU A 492 -13.13 -2.06 -8.83
C GLU A 492 -13.11 -0.95 -9.87
N ALA A 493 -13.49 -1.24 -11.12
CA ALA A 493 -13.52 -0.26 -12.20
C ALA A 493 -14.44 0.93 -11.87
N MET A 494 -15.64 0.64 -11.35
CA MET A 494 -16.60 1.67 -10.94
C MET A 494 -16.08 2.46 -9.73
N LEU A 495 -15.51 1.77 -8.72
CA LEU A 495 -14.96 2.44 -7.54
C LEU A 495 -13.79 3.37 -7.90
N LEU A 496 -12.87 2.92 -8.77
CA LEU A 496 -11.76 3.74 -9.26
C LEU A 496 -12.26 4.93 -10.08
N GLN A 497 -13.29 4.74 -10.92
CA GLN A 497 -13.94 5.82 -11.64
C GLN A 497 -14.52 6.88 -10.69
N VAL A 498 -15.25 6.47 -9.64
CA VAL A 498 -15.80 7.38 -8.62
C VAL A 498 -14.67 8.10 -7.88
N ALA A 499 -13.63 7.36 -7.47
CA ALA A 499 -12.47 7.92 -6.79
C ALA A 499 -11.73 8.95 -7.66
N TYR A 500 -11.58 8.68 -8.96
CA TYR A 500 -10.98 9.61 -9.92
C TYR A 500 -11.79 10.90 -10.05
N GLN A 501 -13.13 10.81 -10.14
CA GLN A 501 -14.00 11.99 -10.18
C GLN A 501 -13.93 12.82 -8.87
N ILE A 502 -13.76 12.15 -7.73
CA ILE A 502 -13.54 12.83 -6.44
C ILE A 502 -12.19 13.55 -6.45
N GLU A 503 -11.12 12.91 -6.88
CA GLU A 503 -9.78 13.50 -7.01
C GLU A 503 -9.79 14.70 -7.96
N ALA A 504 -10.35 14.54 -9.17
CA ALA A 504 -10.45 15.59 -10.19
C ALA A 504 -11.28 16.81 -9.74
N SER A 505 -12.23 16.62 -8.83
CA SER A 505 -13.04 17.72 -8.28
C SER A 505 -12.30 18.62 -7.26
N GLY A 506 -11.02 18.33 -7.00
CA GLY A 506 -10.12 19.12 -6.16
C GLY A 506 -9.19 18.25 -5.32
N ARG A 507 -7.91 18.33 -5.62
CA ARG A 507 -6.86 17.56 -4.95
C ARG A 507 -6.74 17.95 -3.48
N VAL A 508 -6.87 16.98 -2.59
CA VAL A 508 -6.75 17.15 -1.14
C VAL A 508 -5.30 16.96 -0.69
N ARG A 509 -4.58 16.03 -1.34
CA ARG A 509 -3.22 15.66 -1.00
C ARG A 509 -2.28 16.86 -0.95
N LYS A 510 -1.42 16.91 0.09
CA LYS A 510 -0.28 17.82 0.24
C LYS A 510 0.99 16.98 0.33
N THR A 511 2.11 17.46 -0.20
CA THR A 511 3.41 16.84 0.02
C THR A 511 3.86 17.08 1.47
N PRO A 512 4.35 16.07 2.20
CA PRO A 512 4.88 16.29 3.55
C PRO A 512 6.00 17.33 3.55
N LYS A 513 6.04 18.21 4.56
CA LYS A 513 6.93 19.37 4.57
C LYS A 513 8.41 19.03 4.35
N PHE A 514 8.94 18.01 5.04
CA PHE A 514 10.33 17.60 4.86
C PHE A 514 10.60 17.04 3.45
N ALA A 515 9.59 16.45 2.81
CA ALA A 515 9.67 15.84 1.49
C ALA A 515 9.54 16.86 0.35
N GLN A 516 9.22 18.13 0.62
CA GLN A 516 9.24 19.22 -0.36
C GLN A 516 10.66 19.63 -0.73
N GLN A 517 11.66 19.24 0.07
CA GLN A 517 13.07 19.53 -0.18
C GLN A 517 13.49 19.00 -1.56
N VAL A 518 14.16 19.88 -2.31
CA VAL A 518 14.87 19.51 -3.54
C VAL A 518 16.14 18.79 -3.15
N VAL A 519 16.33 17.59 -3.68
CA VAL A 519 17.56 16.79 -3.50
C VAL A 519 18.27 16.73 -4.84
N GLY A 520 19.56 17.11 -4.85
CA GLY A 520 20.40 17.00 -6.04
C GLY A 520 20.56 15.53 -6.46
N VAL A 521 20.46 15.26 -7.75
CA VAL A 521 20.64 13.92 -8.30
C VAL A 521 22.12 13.56 -8.28
N LYS A 522 22.45 12.46 -7.60
CA LYS A 522 23.81 11.90 -7.59
C LYS A 522 23.98 10.93 -8.77
N GLN A 523 25.21 10.85 -9.26
CA GLN A 523 25.60 9.77 -10.16
C GLN A 523 26.01 8.56 -9.34
N TYR A 524 25.43 7.41 -9.66
CA TYR A 524 25.71 6.15 -8.96
C TYR A 524 26.37 5.14 -9.91
N GLU A 525 27.51 4.58 -9.49
CA GLU A 525 28.11 3.41 -10.14
C GLU A 525 27.38 2.12 -9.72
N ALA A 526 26.95 2.07 -8.46
CA ALA A 526 26.18 0.98 -7.89
C ALA A 526 25.08 1.52 -6.96
N VAL A 527 24.02 0.73 -6.74
CA VAL A 527 22.97 1.09 -5.79
C VAL A 527 23.56 1.21 -4.38
N PRO A 528 23.32 2.32 -3.65
CA PRO A 528 23.90 2.52 -2.32
C PRO A 528 23.40 1.45 -1.34
N SER A 529 24.28 1.00 -0.44
CA SER A 529 23.89 0.13 0.66
C SER A 529 23.02 0.92 1.64
N MET A 530 21.85 0.41 1.95
CA MET A 530 20.97 0.98 2.96
C MET A 530 20.87 0.04 4.17
N ARG A 531 20.88 0.62 5.35
CA ARG A 531 20.60 -0.08 6.61
C ARG A 531 19.48 0.66 7.33
N PRO A 532 18.35 -0.01 7.63
CA PRO A 532 17.31 0.59 8.44
C PRO A 532 17.82 0.84 9.86
N ASN A 533 17.23 1.80 10.56
CA ASN A 533 17.49 2.02 11.97
C ASN A 533 16.70 0.99 12.81
N ALA A 534 17.19 -0.24 12.86
CA ALA A 534 16.57 -1.33 13.61
C ALA A 534 16.53 -1.08 15.13
N ALA A 535 17.39 -0.21 15.65
CA ALA A 535 17.37 0.17 17.07
C ALA A 535 16.24 1.14 17.43
N ASN A 536 15.58 1.74 16.45
CA ASN A 536 14.45 2.64 16.66
C ASN A 536 13.16 1.85 16.95
N ILE A 537 13.16 1.08 18.03
CA ILE A 537 11.98 0.36 18.52
C ILE A 537 11.56 1.00 19.83
N PRO A 538 10.30 1.50 19.93
CA PRO A 538 9.79 2.04 21.19
C PRO A 538 9.85 1.03 22.34
N ASN A 539 10.20 1.49 23.53
CA ASN A 539 10.28 0.64 24.73
C ASN A 539 8.94 -0.08 25.07
N ALA A 540 7.84 0.42 24.54
CA ALA A 540 6.52 -0.22 24.66
C ALA A 540 6.41 -1.56 23.88
N TYR A 541 7.38 -1.87 23.03
CA TYR A 541 7.37 -3.03 22.14
C TYR A 541 8.59 -3.92 22.43
N PRO A 542 8.50 -4.81 23.44
CA PRO A 542 9.62 -5.69 23.77
C PRO A 542 9.90 -6.69 22.63
N LEU A 543 11.17 -7.02 22.42
CA LEU A 543 11.60 -8.05 21.49
C LEU A 543 11.61 -9.42 22.15
N GLY A 544 11.15 -10.46 21.44
CA GLY A 544 11.31 -11.86 21.83
C GLY A 544 10.55 -12.27 23.11
N VAL A 545 9.47 -11.58 23.44
CA VAL A 545 8.63 -11.89 24.61
C VAL A 545 7.27 -12.41 24.11
N LEU A 546 6.99 -13.69 24.35
CA LEU A 546 5.72 -14.36 24.05
C LEU A 546 5.25 -15.21 25.23
#